data_49599a153f0bfd77550155eb340e0f61
#
_entry.id   49599a153f0bfd77550155eb340e0f61
#
_cell.length_a   1.000
_cell.length_b   1.000
_cell.length_c   1.000
_cell.angle_alpha   90.00
_cell.angle_beta   90.00
_cell.angle_gamma   90.00
#
_symmetry.space_group_name_H-M   'P 1'
#
loop_
_entity.id
_entity.type
_entity.pdbx_description
1 polymer ?
#
loop_
_entity_poly.entity_id
_entity_poly.type
_entity_poly.pdbx_seq_one_letter_code
_entity_poly.pdbx_strand_id
1 'polypeptide(L)'
;MLSKIDTKKKLLLFPAMFIIIVILSGWVYSHWSNFASARNEVAIKTGDFQLEVLDARISVYQFLRTPNNSNAEKVRDNFLSLAKDVETFKNTLKVEKNRNLCDEISENAKKYIKSFDSFADKRVKDFENGIKDESVEIKTSI
;
A
#
# COMPACT_ATOMS: atom_id res chain seq x y z
N MET A 1 27.15 -1.13 -50.28
CA MET A 1 27.15 0.36 -50.15
C MET A 1 28.34 0.93 -49.37
N LEU A 2 29.06 0.16 -48.60
CA LEU A 2 30.21 0.60 -47.76
C LEU A 2 31.57 0.68 -48.48
N SER A 3 31.67 0.28 -49.74
CA SER A 3 32.95 0.20 -50.47
C SER A 3 33.46 1.52 -51.05
N LYS A 4 32.67 2.58 -51.06
CA LYS A 4 33.05 3.90 -51.60
C LYS A 4 33.42 4.95 -50.56
N ILE A 5 33.50 4.59 -49.26
CA ILE A 5 33.84 5.53 -48.18
C ILE A 5 35.36 5.47 -47.97
N ASP A 6 36.00 6.63 -48.01
CA ASP A 6 37.42 6.80 -47.79
C ASP A 6 37.87 6.17 -46.46
N THR A 7 39.02 5.51 -46.43
CA THR A 7 39.53 4.76 -45.26
C THR A 7 39.60 5.62 -44.00
N LYS A 8 39.93 6.91 -44.14
CA LYS A 8 39.91 7.88 -43.02
C LYS A 8 38.54 8.09 -42.45
N LYS A 9 37.49 8.14 -43.29
CA LYS A 9 36.10 8.28 -42.86
C LYS A 9 35.58 7.01 -42.20
N LYS A 10 36.00 5.82 -42.65
CA LYS A 10 35.67 4.56 -41.99
C LYS A 10 36.27 4.47 -40.59
N LEU A 11 37.51 4.95 -40.41
CA LEU A 11 38.18 4.92 -39.13
C LEU A 11 37.48 5.85 -38.09
N LEU A 12 36.90 6.98 -38.56
CA LEU A 12 36.18 7.92 -37.73
C LEU A 12 34.72 7.49 -37.42
N LEU A 13 34.13 6.72 -38.31
CA LEU A 13 32.76 6.25 -38.22
C LEU A 13 32.59 5.23 -37.09
N PHE A 14 33.62 4.42 -36.82
CA PHE A 14 33.60 3.38 -35.80
C PHE A 14 33.46 3.95 -34.37
N PRO A 15 34.31 4.89 -33.92
CA PRO A 15 34.13 5.52 -32.61
C PRO A 15 32.85 6.35 -32.52
N ALA A 16 32.42 7.01 -33.60
CA ALA A 16 31.16 7.75 -33.60
C ALA A 16 29.95 6.84 -33.38
N MET A 17 29.94 5.66 -34.04
CA MET A 17 28.88 4.67 -33.83
C MET A 17 28.90 4.09 -32.43
N PHE A 18 30.06 3.89 -31.82
CA PHE A 18 30.21 3.44 -30.46
C PHE A 18 29.64 4.46 -29.44
N ILE A 19 29.93 5.75 -29.64
CA ILE A 19 29.39 6.83 -28.81
C ILE A 19 27.87 6.86 -28.87
N ILE A 20 27.28 6.71 -30.07
CA ILE A 20 25.82 6.67 -30.24
C ILE A 20 25.22 5.48 -29.47
N ILE A 21 25.84 4.30 -29.56
CA ILE A 21 25.38 3.11 -28.85
C ILE A 21 25.42 3.32 -27.32
N VAL A 22 26.50 3.92 -26.80
CA VAL A 22 26.62 4.23 -25.36
C VAL A 22 25.55 5.22 -24.92
N ILE A 23 25.28 6.27 -25.68
CA ILE A 23 24.24 7.27 -25.37
C ILE A 23 22.86 6.60 -25.38
N LEU A 24 22.54 5.80 -26.40
CA LEU A 24 21.28 5.08 -26.50
C LEU A 24 21.10 4.09 -25.33
N SER A 25 22.17 3.33 -24.99
CA SER A 25 22.14 2.39 -23.88
C SER A 25 21.91 3.11 -22.53
N GLY A 26 22.57 4.25 -22.32
CA GLY A 26 22.37 5.08 -21.12
C GLY A 26 20.94 5.63 -21.02
N TRP A 27 20.38 6.07 -22.15
CA TRP A 27 19.01 6.58 -22.21
C TRP A 27 17.99 5.47 -21.92
N VAL A 28 18.13 4.29 -22.54
CA VAL A 28 17.30 3.11 -22.30
C VAL A 28 17.41 2.69 -20.83
N TYR A 29 18.62 2.59 -20.29
CA TYR A 29 18.85 2.22 -18.89
C TYR A 29 18.17 3.20 -17.92
N SER A 30 18.33 4.51 -18.15
CA SER A 30 17.68 5.54 -17.31
C SER A 30 16.16 5.43 -17.35
N HIS A 31 15.58 5.21 -18.52
CA HIS A 31 14.14 5.07 -18.68
C HIS A 31 13.60 3.82 -17.97
N TRP A 32 14.28 2.68 -18.10
CA TRP A 32 13.90 1.42 -17.45
C TRP A 32 14.14 1.43 -15.94
N SER A 33 15.22 2.06 -15.48
CA SER A 33 15.53 2.21 -14.07
C SER A 33 14.44 3.01 -13.33
N ASN A 34 13.99 4.12 -13.90
CA ASN A 34 12.90 4.92 -13.34
C ASN A 34 11.58 4.13 -13.28
N PHE A 35 11.30 3.31 -14.29
CA PHE A 35 10.11 2.48 -14.32
C PHE A 35 10.18 1.34 -13.28
N ALA A 36 11.35 0.70 -13.13
CA ALA A 36 11.57 -0.34 -12.13
C ALA A 36 11.48 0.20 -10.69
N SER A 37 12.04 1.40 -10.44
CA SER A 37 11.97 2.05 -9.13
C SER A 37 10.54 2.37 -8.72
N ALA A 38 9.72 2.90 -9.63
CA ALA A 38 8.32 3.18 -9.37
C ALA A 38 7.51 1.91 -9.03
N ARG A 39 7.82 0.78 -9.67
CA ARG A 39 7.17 -0.51 -9.35
C ARG A 39 7.60 -1.05 -7.99
N ASN A 40 8.88 -0.92 -7.64
CA ASN A 40 9.39 -1.32 -6.32
C ASN A 40 8.75 -0.50 -5.20
N GLU A 41 8.60 0.81 -5.36
CA GLU A 41 7.95 1.66 -4.38
C GLU A 41 6.50 1.24 -4.14
N VAL A 42 5.75 0.93 -5.20
CA VAL A 42 4.37 0.40 -5.09
C VAL A 42 4.36 -0.93 -4.35
N ALA A 43 5.29 -1.84 -4.64
CA ALA A 43 5.35 -3.14 -3.97
C ALA A 43 5.65 -3.02 -2.47
N ILE A 44 6.61 -2.16 -2.09
CA ILE A 44 6.96 -1.90 -0.69
C ILE A 44 5.76 -1.30 0.05
N LYS A 45 5.12 -0.27 -0.51
CA LYS A 45 3.94 0.37 0.09
C LYS A 45 2.76 -0.59 0.24
N THR A 46 2.57 -1.50 -0.72
CA THR A 46 1.55 -2.54 -0.58
C THR A 46 1.84 -3.48 0.59
N GLY A 47 3.12 -3.80 0.84
CA GLY A 47 3.55 -4.56 2.02
C GLY A 47 3.26 -3.80 3.33
N ASP A 48 3.55 -2.50 3.38
CA ASP A 48 3.26 -1.64 4.54
C ASP A 48 1.75 -1.66 4.85
N PHE A 49 0.88 -1.50 3.85
CA PHE A 49 -0.57 -1.57 4.04
C PHE A 49 -1.06 -2.94 4.54
N GLN A 50 -0.41 -4.03 4.14
CA GLN A 50 -0.75 -5.35 4.69
C GLN A 50 -0.46 -5.42 6.19
N LEU A 51 0.63 -4.82 6.66
CA LEU A 51 0.95 -4.72 8.08
C LEU A 51 -0.05 -3.83 8.82
N GLU A 52 -0.41 -2.68 8.28
CA GLU A 52 -1.42 -1.78 8.86
C GLU A 52 -2.79 -2.47 9.00
N VAL A 53 -3.22 -3.22 7.97
CA VAL A 53 -4.44 -4.03 8.03
C VAL A 53 -4.35 -5.12 9.10
N LEU A 54 -3.17 -5.74 9.27
CA LEU A 54 -2.94 -6.73 10.32
C LEU A 54 -3.04 -6.09 11.70
N ASP A 55 -2.43 -4.93 11.92
CA ASP A 55 -2.49 -4.18 13.18
C ASP A 55 -3.92 -3.73 13.50
N ALA A 56 -4.66 -3.27 12.49
CA ALA A 56 -6.07 -2.94 12.63
C ALA A 56 -6.90 -4.18 13.05
N ARG A 57 -6.65 -5.35 12.46
CA ARG A 57 -7.31 -6.60 12.86
C ARG A 57 -6.95 -7.01 14.29
N ILE A 58 -5.67 -6.90 14.69
CA ILE A 58 -5.22 -7.20 16.05
C ILE A 58 -5.94 -6.29 17.06
N SER A 59 -6.08 -5.01 16.77
CA SER A 59 -6.81 -4.06 17.65
C SER A 59 -8.30 -4.46 17.78
N VAL A 60 -8.93 -4.93 16.72
CA VAL A 60 -10.30 -5.46 16.80
C VAL A 60 -10.38 -6.67 17.73
N TYR A 61 -9.45 -7.63 17.60
CA TYR A 61 -9.42 -8.80 18.50
C TYR A 61 -9.16 -8.40 19.95
N GLN A 62 -8.29 -7.43 20.20
CA GLN A 62 -8.04 -6.89 21.54
C GLN A 62 -9.32 -6.26 22.12
N PHE A 63 -10.04 -5.47 21.32
CA PHE A 63 -11.32 -4.91 21.70
C PHE A 63 -12.37 -5.98 22.01
N LEU A 64 -12.52 -6.98 21.15
CA LEU A 64 -13.47 -8.07 21.37
C LEU A 64 -13.19 -8.86 22.66
N ARG A 65 -11.91 -9.06 22.98
CA ARG A 65 -11.48 -9.75 24.20
C ARG A 65 -11.67 -8.89 25.45
N THR A 66 -11.39 -7.62 25.36
CA THR A 66 -11.48 -6.68 26.50
C THR A 66 -12.14 -5.39 26.02
N PRO A 67 -13.48 -5.38 25.91
CA PRO A 67 -14.24 -4.22 25.46
C PRO A 67 -14.11 -3.07 26.46
N ASN A 68 -13.44 -2.01 26.04
CA ASN A 68 -13.32 -0.76 26.77
C ASN A 68 -13.05 0.39 25.77
N ASN A 69 -13.24 1.62 26.23
CA ASN A 69 -13.09 2.81 25.39
C ASN A 69 -11.69 2.95 24.80
N SER A 70 -10.64 2.61 25.55
CA SER A 70 -9.25 2.69 25.06
C SER A 70 -8.99 1.73 23.91
N ASN A 71 -9.48 0.49 23.99
CA ASN A 71 -9.34 -0.48 22.89
C ASN A 71 -10.22 -0.11 21.71
N ALA A 72 -11.42 0.47 21.94
CA ALA A 72 -12.25 0.98 20.86
C ALA A 72 -11.56 2.14 20.10
N GLU A 73 -10.91 3.04 20.82
CA GLU A 73 -10.14 4.15 20.24
C GLU A 73 -8.99 3.64 19.38
N LYS A 74 -8.22 2.64 19.85
CA LYS A 74 -7.16 2.02 19.06
C LYS A 74 -7.66 1.43 17.74
N VAL A 75 -8.84 0.82 17.72
CA VAL A 75 -9.45 0.33 16.48
C VAL A 75 -9.72 1.48 15.54
N ARG A 76 -10.33 2.57 16.02
CA ARG A 76 -10.62 3.77 15.21
C ARG A 76 -9.34 4.35 14.63
N ASP A 77 -8.33 4.55 15.47
CA ASP A 77 -7.06 5.16 15.08
C ASP A 77 -6.34 4.34 14.00
N ASN A 78 -6.29 3.01 14.15
CA ASN A 78 -5.64 2.14 13.16
C ASN A 78 -6.36 2.20 11.80
N PHE A 79 -7.69 2.16 11.77
CA PHE A 79 -8.44 2.27 10.51
C PHE A 79 -8.41 3.67 9.90
N LEU A 80 -8.36 4.73 10.72
CA LEU A 80 -8.19 6.10 10.25
C LEU A 80 -6.79 6.33 9.68
N SER A 81 -5.75 5.80 10.33
CA SER A 81 -4.39 5.84 9.82
C SER A 81 -4.30 5.15 8.46
N LEU A 82 -4.78 3.92 8.35
CA LEU A 82 -4.83 3.18 7.10
C LEU A 82 -5.53 3.99 5.99
N ALA A 83 -6.71 4.55 6.27
CA ALA A 83 -7.44 5.34 5.28
C ALA A 83 -6.66 6.56 4.81
N LYS A 84 -5.98 7.27 5.71
CA LYS A 84 -5.15 8.44 5.43
C LYS A 84 -3.91 8.08 4.63
N ASP A 85 -3.23 6.99 4.99
CA ASP A 85 -1.99 6.58 4.35
C ASP A 85 -2.24 6.06 2.93
N VAL A 86 -3.34 5.32 2.74
CA VAL A 86 -3.82 4.91 1.40
C VAL A 86 -4.18 6.13 0.54
N GLU A 87 -4.84 7.15 1.11
CA GLU A 87 -5.20 8.39 0.40
C GLU A 87 -3.95 9.19 0.01
N THR A 88 -2.95 9.24 0.89
CA THR A 88 -1.66 9.87 0.61
C THR A 88 -0.92 9.12 -0.51
N PHE A 89 -0.89 7.81 -0.44
CA PHE A 89 -0.25 6.96 -1.46
C PHE A 89 -0.94 7.08 -2.83
N LYS A 90 -2.26 7.18 -2.86
CA LYS A 90 -3.02 7.42 -4.10
C LYS A 90 -2.45 8.57 -4.93
N ASN A 91 -2.00 9.65 -4.28
CA ASN A 91 -1.48 10.83 -4.96
C ASN A 91 -0.14 10.56 -5.67
N THR A 92 0.58 9.51 -5.31
CA THR A 92 1.84 9.09 -5.96
C THR A 92 1.61 8.18 -7.16
N LEU A 93 0.42 7.58 -7.28
CA LEU A 93 0.10 6.60 -8.30
C LEU A 93 -0.26 7.25 -9.64
N LYS A 94 0.33 6.73 -10.72
CA LYS A 94 0.08 7.17 -12.11
C LYS A 94 -1.04 6.37 -12.79
N VAL A 95 -1.29 5.14 -12.35
CA VAL A 95 -2.25 4.22 -12.96
C VAL A 95 -3.62 4.43 -12.32
N GLU A 96 -4.61 4.81 -13.11
CA GLU A 96 -5.97 5.12 -12.66
C GLU A 96 -6.63 3.93 -11.93
N LYS A 97 -6.46 2.72 -12.45
CA LYS A 97 -6.98 1.51 -11.79
C LYS A 97 -6.47 1.37 -10.34
N ASN A 98 -5.20 1.68 -10.10
CA ASN A 98 -4.62 1.59 -8.76
C ASN A 98 -5.13 2.73 -7.86
N ARG A 99 -5.37 3.91 -8.41
CA ARG A 99 -5.99 5.03 -7.69
C ARG A 99 -7.40 4.70 -7.24
N ASN A 100 -8.20 4.07 -8.10
CA ASN A 100 -9.55 3.63 -7.77
C ASN A 100 -9.57 2.57 -6.67
N LEU A 101 -8.60 1.65 -6.66
CA LEU A 101 -8.44 0.69 -5.55
C LEU A 101 -8.11 1.38 -4.22
N CYS A 102 -7.29 2.42 -4.23
CA CYS A 102 -7.03 3.22 -3.04
C CYS A 102 -8.30 3.91 -2.52
N ASP A 103 -9.13 4.46 -3.41
CA ASP A 103 -10.41 5.05 -3.03
C ASP A 103 -11.33 4.02 -2.37
N GLU A 104 -11.42 2.84 -2.96
CA GLU A 104 -12.24 1.74 -2.43
C GLU A 104 -11.75 1.31 -1.03
N ILE A 105 -10.44 1.17 -0.83
CA ILE A 105 -9.87 0.81 0.48
C ILE A 105 -10.17 1.89 1.52
N SER A 106 -9.93 3.17 1.18
CA SER A 106 -10.17 4.30 2.09
C SER A 106 -11.66 4.41 2.46
N GLU A 107 -12.56 4.24 1.48
CA GLU A 107 -14.01 4.27 1.71
C GLU A 107 -14.46 3.10 2.58
N ASN A 108 -13.97 1.89 2.34
CA ASN A 108 -14.29 0.71 3.13
C ASN A 108 -13.78 0.83 4.57
N ALA A 109 -12.59 1.38 4.79
CA ALA A 109 -12.08 1.66 6.13
C ALA A 109 -12.99 2.65 6.89
N LYS A 110 -13.42 3.74 6.24
CA LYS A 110 -14.35 4.73 6.83
C LYS A 110 -15.73 4.12 7.12
N LYS A 111 -16.26 3.28 6.24
CA LYS A 111 -17.52 2.54 6.45
C LYS A 111 -17.40 1.57 7.63
N TYR A 112 -16.25 0.88 7.73
CA TYR A 112 -16.00 -0.03 8.85
C TYR A 112 -16.05 0.72 10.19
N ILE A 113 -15.36 1.86 10.31
CA ILE A 113 -15.36 2.68 11.53
C ILE A 113 -16.79 3.05 11.93
N LYS A 114 -17.59 3.56 10.99
CA LYS A 114 -18.98 3.93 11.26
C LYS A 114 -19.83 2.77 11.79
N SER A 115 -19.64 1.58 11.23
CA SER A 115 -20.33 0.38 11.68
C SER A 115 -19.80 -0.10 13.03
N PHE A 116 -18.49 0.00 13.24
CA PHE A 116 -17.82 -0.35 14.48
C PHE A 116 -18.26 0.52 15.64
N ASP A 117 -18.42 1.83 15.46
CA ASP A 117 -18.83 2.77 16.51
C ASP A 117 -20.17 2.38 17.13
N SER A 118 -21.15 2.07 16.27
CA SER A 118 -22.48 1.63 16.75
C SER A 118 -22.41 0.32 17.55
N PHE A 119 -21.51 -0.58 17.17
CA PHE A 119 -21.28 -1.84 17.88
C PHE A 119 -20.48 -1.64 19.17
N ALA A 120 -19.42 -0.82 19.11
CA ALA A 120 -18.49 -0.62 20.22
C ALA A 120 -19.16 -0.02 21.45
N ASP A 121 -19.99 1.01 21.28
CA ASP A 121 -20.69 1.66 22.38
C ASP A 121 -21.61 0.69 23.13
N LYS A 122 -22.32 -0.17 22.41
CA LYS A 122 -23.14 -1.21 23.01
C LYS A 122 -22.28 -2.23 23.74
N ARG A 123 -21.21 -2.70 23.08
CA ARG A 123 -20.36 -3.78 23.62
C ARG A 123 -19.60 -3.37 24.87
N VAL A 124 -19.14 -2.11 24.98
CA VAL A 124 -18.52 -1.58 26.19
C VAL A 124 -19.50 -1.57 27.35
N LYS A 125 -20.73 -1.07 27.14
CA LYS A 125 -21.78 -1.05 28.16
C LYS A 125 -22.16 -2.47 28.62
N ASP A 126 -22.32 -3.40 27.70
CA ASP A 126 -22.64 -4.79 28.03
C ASP A 126 -21.53 -5.42 28.88
N PHE A 127 -20.28 -5.18 28.54
CA PHE A 127 -19.12 -5.69 29.29
C PHE A 127 -19.01 -5.08 30.69
N GLU A 128 -19.22 -3.77 30.83
CA GLU A 128 -19.28 -3.07 32.15
C GLU A 128 -20.39 -3.61 33.02
N ASN A 129 -21.50 -4.01 32.42
CA ASN A 129 -22.65 -4.62 33.14
C ASN A 129 -22.47 -6.13 33.41
N GLY A 130 -21.31 -6.70 33.11
CA GLY A 130 -21.01 -8.11 33.31
C GLY A 130 -21.70 -9.09 32.31
N ILE A 131 -22.27 -8.58 31.23
CA ILE A 131 -22.89 -9.38 30.18
C ILE A 131 -21.77 -9.97 29.31
N LYS A 132 -21.55 -11.27 29.41
CA LYS A 132 -20.59 -11.99 28.58
C LYS A 132 -21.18 -12.33 27.23
N ASP A 133 -20.37 -12.19 26.17
CA ASP A 133 -20.77 -12.61 24.83
C ASP A 133 -20.34 -14.06 24.62
N GLU A 134 -21.31 -14.97 24.64
CA GLU A 134 -21.08 -16.42 24.44
C GLU A 134 -20.40 -16.72 23.10
N SER A 135 -20.54 -15.85 22.10
CA SER A 135 -19.93 -16.05 20.78
C SER A 135 -18.39 -15.92 20.78
N VAL A 136 -17.82 -15.27 21.79
CA VAL A 136 -16.37 -15.08 21.95
C VAL A 136 -15.74 -16.23 22.73
N GLU A 137 -16.48 -16.85 23.68
CA GLU A 137 -15.99 -18.01 24.45
C GLU A 137 -15.80 -19.26 23.62
N ILE A 138 -16.63 -19.49 22.60
CA ILE A 138 -16.57 -20.69 21.74
C ILE A 138 -15.30 -20.75 20.89
N LYS A 139 -14.68 -19.62 20.56
CA LYS A 139 -13.47 -19.56 19.71
C LYS A 139 -12.14 -19.64 20.48
N THR A 140 -12.18 -19.55 21.79
CA THR A 140 -10.96 -19.67 22.64
C THR A 140 -10.76 -21.06 23.23
N SER A 141 -11.71 -21.99 22.99
CA SER A 141 -11.66 -23.39 23.50
C SER A 141 -11.30 -24.41 22.40
N ILE A 142 -10.78 -23.98 21.25
CA ILE A 142 -10.18 -24.80 20.20
C ILE A 142 -8.72 -24.37 20.04
#